data_918b00a2ceeea3dfd7fb785b85b24f10
#
_entry.id   918b00a2ceeea3dfd7fb785b85b24f10
#
_cell.length_a   1.000
_cell.length_b   1.000
_cell.length_c   1.000
_cell.angle_alpha   90.00
_cell.angle_beta   90.00
_cell.angle_gamma   90.00
#
_symmetry.space_group_name_H-M   'P 1'
#
loop_
_entity.id
_entity.type
_entity.pdbx_description
1 polymer ?
#
loop_
_entity_poly.entity_id
_entity_poly.type
_entity_poly.pdbx_seq_one_letter_code
_entity_poly.pdbx_strand_id
1 'polypeptide(L)'
;MEGFHTSFGWVAIWASGLAAVLALALAARGRDLPRWYWWVGGSAISAMVVQILAGVYLYQQDRRPGSQHMFYGFVILFTLTFGYVYRWQLQKRPALRWGLFLLFVMGLGIRGVMTFGESF
;
A
#
# COMPACT_ATOMS: atom_id res chain seq x y z
N MET A 1 -11.12 -12.55 -12.13
CA MET A 1 -10.72 -11.85 -10.89
C MET A 1 -9.30 -12.13 -10.48
N GLU A 2 -8.84 -13.39 -10.61
CA GLU A 2 -7.43 -13.70 -10.28
C GLU A 2 -6.44 -12.90 -11.10
N GLY A 3 -6.64 -12.80 -12.40
CA GLY A 3 -5.76 -12.02 -13.26
C GLY A 3 -5.76 -10.54 -12.88
N PHE A 4 -6.93 -9.99 -12.54
CA PHE A 4 -7.04 -8.63 -12.03
C PHE A 4 -6.26 -8.45 -10.74
N HIS A 5 -6.46 -9.35 -9.77
CA HIS A 5 -5.78 -9.26 -8.47
C HIS A 5 -4.25 -9.30 -8.64
N THR A 6 -3.74 -10.21 -9.47
CA THR A 6 -2.30 -10.34 -9.71
C THR A 6 -1.73 -9.10 -10.39
N SER A 7 -2.36 -8.67 -11.50
CA SER A 7 -1.85 -7.53 -12.26
C SER A 7 -2.02 -6.23 -11.49
N PHE A 8 -3.16 -6.03 -10.88
CA PHE A 8 -3.45 -4.81 -10.12
C PHE A 8 -2.59 -4.71 -8.87
N GLY A 9 -2.19 -5.86 -8.30
CA GLY A 9 -1.27 -5.88 -7.17
C GLY A 9 0.04 -5.18 -7.50
N TRP A 10 0.61 -5.45 -8.66
CA TRP A 10 1.82 -4.77 -9.10
C TRP A 10 1.57 -3.29 -9.36
N VAL A 11 0.41 -2.93 -9.91
CA VAL A 11 0.03 -1.52 -10.11
C VAL A 11 0.00 -0.81 -8.75
N ALA A 12 -0.64 -1.42 -7.75
CA ALA A 12 -0.73 -0.83 -6.41
C ALA A 12 0.66 -0.67 -5.76
N ILE A 13 1.54 -1.67 -5.92
CA ILE A 13 2.91 -1.63 -5.40
C ILE A 13 3.69 -0.49 -6.05
N TRP A 14 3.67 -0.42 -7.38
CA TRP A 14 4.41 0.63 -8.11
C TRP A 14 3.85 2.01 -7.82
N ALA A 15 2.52 2.15 -7.71
CA ALA A 15 1.90 3.42 -7.36
C ALA A 15 2.32 3.88 -5.96
N SER A 16 2.36 2.95 -5.00
CA SER A 16 2.80 3.27 -3.63
C SER A 16 4.28 3.67 -3.63
N GLY A 17 5.10 2.96 -4.40
CA GLY A 17 6.53 3.28 -4.53
C GLY A 17 6.76 4.64 -5.16
N LEU A 18 6.03 4.97 -6.22
CA LEU A 18 6.12 6.28 -6.86
C LEU A 18 5.71 7.39 -5.89
N ALA A 19 4.60 7.21 -5.20
CA ALA A 19 4.14 8.20 -4.21
C ALA A 19 5.15 8.36 -3.08
N ALA A 20 5.78 7.27 -2.63
CA ALA A 20 6.80 7.31 -1.59
C ALA A 20 8.03 8.09 -2.06
N VAL A 21 8.53 7.80 -3.26
CA VAL A 21 9.72 8.45 -3.81
C VAL A 21 9.46 9.94 -4.02
N LEU A 22 8.29 10.32 -4.56
CA LEU A 22 7.94 11.72 -4.75
C LEU A 22 7.90 12.47 -3.42
N ALA A 23 7.30 11.88 -2.39
CA ALA A 23 7.22 12.51 -1.07
C ALA A 23 8.61 12.65 -0.45
N LEU A 24 9.44 11.62 -0.52
CA LEU A 24 10.77 11.64 0.05
C LEU A 24 11.70 12.61 -0.70
N ALA A 25 11.55 12.71 -2.02
CA ALA A 25 12.31 13.69 -2.80
C ALA A 25 11.95 15.12 -2.41
N LEU A 26 10.65 15.39 -2.18
CA LEU A 26 10.20 16.70 -1.71
C LEU A 26 10.72 16.96 -0.29
N ALA A 27 10.72 15.95 0.58
CA ALA A 27 11.27 16.09 1.93
C ALA A 27 12.76 16.42 1.90
N ALA A 28 13.52 15.78 1.00
CA ALA A 28 14.95 16.02 0.85
C ALA A 28 15.25 17.44 0.39
N ARG A 29 14.30 18.06 -0.33
CA ARG A 29 14.42 19.47 -0.79
C ARG A 29 13.83 20.46 0.21
N GLY A 30 13.40 19.99 1.38
CA GLY A 30 12.77 20.83 2.38
C GLY A 30 11.39 21.35 1.97
N ARG A 31 10.71 20.69 1.05
CA ARG A 31 9.41 21.13 0.55
C ARG A 31 8.29 20.30 1.14
N ASP A 32 7.13 20.92 1.27
CA ASP A 32 5.92 20.23 1.68
C ASP A 32 5.24 19.55 0.48
N LEU A 33 4.26 18.69 0.78
CA LEU A 33 3.49 18.02 -0.26
C LEU A 33 2.54 19.01 -0.93
N PRO A 34 2.63 19.18 -2.27
CA PRO A 34 1.68 20.03 -2.98
C PRO A 34 0.32 19.37 -3.07
N ARG A 35 -0.71 20.16 -3.42
CA ARG A 35 -2.08 19.64 -3.50
C ARG A 35 -2.20 18.52 -4.53
N TRP A 36 -1.50 18.60 -5.66
CA TRP A 36 -1.56 17.56 -6.70
C TRP A 36 -1.01 16.22 -6.20
N TYR A 37 -0.12 16.26 -5.21
CA TYR A 37 0.46 15.02 -4.66
C TYR A 37 -0.63 14.10 -4.11
N TRP A 38 -1.69 14.66 -3.53
CA TRP A 38 -2.74 13.86 -2.91
C TRP A 38 -3.54 13.05 -3.93
N TRP A 39 -3.53 13.46 -5.20
CA TRP A 39 -4.08 12.62 -6.27
C TRP A 39 -3.23 11.37 -6.46
N VAL A 40 -1.92 11.49 -6.42
CA VAL A 40 -1.00 10.35 -6.55
C VAL A 40 -1.07 9.47 -5.30
N GLY A 41 -0.89 10.04 -4.12
CA GLY A 41 -0.91 9.31 -2.85
C GLY A 41 -2.26 8.67 -2.58
N GLY A 42 -3.34 9.41 -2.79
CA GLY A 42 -4.69 8.90 -2.62
C GLY A 42 -5.00 7.77 -3.59
N SER A 43 -4.55 7.88 -4.83
CA SER A 43 -4.71 6.81 -5.81
C SER A 43 -3.97 5.54 -5.39
N ALA A 44 -2.75 5.69 -4.87
CA ALA A 44 -1.96 4.55 -4.40
C ALA A 44 -2.65 3.83 -3.23
N ILE A 45 -3.13 4.59 -2.25
CA ILE A 45 -3.84 4.03 -1.10
C ILE A 45 -5.13 3.36 -1.56
N SER A 46 -5.89 4.02 -2.44
CA SER A 46 -7.13 3.45 -2.98
C SER A 46 -6.87 2.16 -3.74
N ALA A 47 -5.78 2.10 -4.51
CA ALA A 47 -5.40 0.90 -5.23
C ALA A 47 -5.10 -0.25 -4.27
N MET A 48 -4.42 0.03 -3.15
CA MET A 48 -4.16 -1.00 -2.13
C MET A 48 -5.45 -1.49 -1.50
N VAL A 49 -6.40 -0.60 -1.20
CA VAL A 49 -7.69 -0.99 -0.63
C VAL A 49 -8.46 -1.88 -1.62
N VAL A 50 -8.51 -1.49 -2.90
CA VAL A 50 -9.18 -2.30 -3.93
C VAL A 50 -8.52 -3.66 -4.04
N GLN A 51 -7.20 -3.72 -3.96
CA GLN A 51 -6.44 -4.96 -4.04
C GLN A 51 -6.79 -5.91 -2.89
N ILE A 52 -6.91 -5.37 -1.68
CA ILE A 52 -7.30 -6.15 -0.51
C ILE A 52 -8.71 -6.69 -0.67
N LEU A 53 -9.65 -5.84 -1.13
CA LEU A 53 -11.03 -6.27 -1.35
C LEU A 53 -11.12 -7.35 -2.42
N ALA A 54 -10.34 -7.24 -3.49
CA ALA A 54 -10.29 -8.28 -4.52
C ALA A 54 -9.75 -9.59 -3.95
N GLY A 55 -8.76 -9.52 -3.06
CA GLY A 55 -8.21 -10.68 -2.39
C GLY A 55 -9.24 -11.37 -1.49
N VAL A 56 -10.02 -10.58 -0.75
CA VAL A 56 -11.09 -11.12 0.09
C VAL A 56 -12.15 -11.82 -0.77
N TYR A 57 -12.50 -11.21 -1.89
CA TYR A 57 -13.46 -11.82 -2.82
C TYR A 57 -12.95 -13.17 -3.33
N LEU A 58 -11.67 -13.25 -3.73
CA LEU A 58 -11.08 -14.52 -4.19
C LEU A 58 -11.04 -15.57 -3.10
N TYR A 59 -10.78 -15.15 -1.86
CA TYR A 59 -10.79 -16.09 -0.73
C TYR A 59 -12.15 -16.73 -0.55
N GLN A 60 -13.23 -15.94 -0.72
CA GLN A 60 -14.59 -16.46 -0.63
C GLN A 60 -14.92 -17.45 -1.75
N GLN A 61 -14.16 -17.39 -2.85
CA GLN A 61 -14.28 -18.31 -3.98
C GLN A 61 -13.39 -19.55 -3.83
N ASP A 62 -12.94 -19.83 -2.61
CA ASP A 62 -12.02 -20.95 -2.29
C ASP A 62 -10.65 -20.83 -2.98
N ARG A 63 -10.25 -19.63 -3.32
CA ARG A 63 -8.92 -19.36 -3.87
C ARG A 63 -7.96 -19.10 -2.70
N ARG A 64 -7.21 -20.12 -2.33
CA ARG A 64 -6.38 -20.10 -1.12
C ARG A 64 -4.96 -19.66 -1.45
N PRO A 65 -4.56 -18.44 -1.08
CA PRO A 65 -3.24 -17.90 -1.46
C PRO A 65 -2.12 -18.31 -0.52
N GLY A 66 -2.42 -19.09 0.51
CA GLY A 66 -1.44 -19.44 1.53
C GLY A 66 -1.49 -18.48 2.71
N SER A 67 -1.08 -18.97 3.88
CA SER A 67 -1.23 -18.18 5.12
C SER A 67 -0.31 -16.97 5.18
N GLN A 68 0.89 -17.04 4.59
CA GLN A 68 1.80 -15.89 4.60
C GLN A 68 1.27 -14.75 3.74
N HIS A 69 0.73 -15.05 2.56
CA HIS A 69 0.12 -14.03 1.71
C HIS A 69 -1.04 -13.34 2.43
N MET A 70 -1.90 -14.13 3.08
CA MET A 70 -3.01 -13.62 3.88
C MET A 70 -2.53 -12.73 5.02
N PHE A 71 -1.46 -13.14 5.70
CA PHE A 71 -0.86 -12.37 6.78
C PHE A 71 -0.44 -10.98 6.30
N TYR A 72 0.28 -10.90 5.18
CA TYR A 72 0.73 -9.61 4.66
C TYR A 72 -0.42 -8.74 4.18
N GLY A 73 -1.48 -9.34 3.62
CA GLY A 73 -2.68 -8.59 3.29
C GLY A 73 -3.33 -7.98 4.52
N PHE A 74 -3.39 -8.73 5.61
CA PHE A 74 -3.89 -8.26 6.89
C PHE A 74 -3.04 -7.13 7.44
N VAL A 75 -1.71 -7.28 7.38
CA VAL A 75 -0.77 -6.26 7.86
C VAL A 75 -0.91 -4.97 7.06
N ILE A 76 -1.10 -5.07 5.75
CA ILE A 76 -1.33 -3.87 4.92
C ILE A 76 -2.62 -3.18 5.35
N LEU A 77 -3.69 -3.93 5.54
CA LEU A 77 -4.97 -3.37 5.98
C LEU A 77 -4.82 -2.65 7.32
N PHE A 78 -4.14 -3.29 8.28
CA PHE A 78 -3.85 -2.68 9.58
C PHE A 78 -3.04 -1.40 9.42
N THR A 79 -2.00 -1.45 8.58
CA THR A 79 -1.13 -0.30 8.35
C THR A 79 -1.91 0.87 7.76
N LEU A 80 -2.77 0.62 6.77
CA LEU A 80 -3.60 1.67 6.18
C LEU A 80 -4.59 2.24 7.19
N THR A 81 -5.15 1.39 8.03
CA THR A 81 -6.05 1.82 9.11
C THR A 81 -5.32 2.72 10.11
N PHE A 82 -4.13 2.32 10.52
CA PHE A 82 -3.29 3.14 11.40
C PHE A 82 -2.95 4.48 10.75
N GLY A 83 -2.62 4.48 9.46
CA GLY A 83 -2.36 5.71 8.72
C GLY A 83 -3.54 6.66 8.77
N TYR A 84 -4.74 6.14 8.62
CA TYR A 84 -5.95 6.96 8.72
C TYR A 84 -6.17 7.48 10.15
N VAL A 85 -6.05 6.60 11.15
CA VAL A 85 -6.28 6.98 12.56
C VAL A 85 -5.27 8.03 12.99
N TYR A 86 -4.01 7.88 12.59
CA TYR A 86 -2.94 8.80 12.98
C TYR A 86 -2.59 9.81 11.88
N ARG A 87 -3.53 10.10 10.99
CA ARG A 87 -3.28 11.01 9.87
C ARG A 87 -2.82 12.40 10.30
N TRP A 88 -3.27 12.86 11.44
CA TRP A 88 -2.84 14.16 11.96
C TRP A 88 -1.38 14.15 12.40
N GLN A 89 -0.89 13.02 12.90
CA GLN A 89 0.53 12.87 13.23
C GLN A 89 1.39 12.83 11.95
N LEU A 90 0.89 12.19 10.91
CA LEU A 90 1.57 12.16 9.63
C LEU A 90 1.66 13.56 9.01
N GLN A 91 0.66 14.41 9.25
CA GLN A 91 0.63 15.76 8.71
C GLN A 91 1.63 16.71 9.40
N LYS A 92 2.23 16.35 10.51
CA LYS A 92 3.22 17.19 11.19
C LYS A 92 4.47 17.39 10.35
N ARG A 93 4.88 16.38 9.60
CA ARG A 93 5.96 16.45 8.61
C ARG A 93 5.54 15.65 7.41
N PRO A 94 4.60 16.18 6.61
CA PRO A 94 3.87 15.35 5.66
C PRO A 94 4.76 14.70 4.60
N ALA A 95 5.72 15.43 4.04
CA ALA A 95 6.57 14.87 2.99
C ALA A 95 7.38 13.68 3.51
N LEU A 96 8.00 13.82 4.68
CA LEU A 96 8.81 12.75 5.26
C LEU A 96 7.95 11.59 5.75
N ARG A 97 6.93 11.90 6.54
CA ARG A 97 6.15 10.85 7.19
C ARG A 97 5.27 10.08 6.22
N TRP A 98 4.60 10.76 5.31
CA TRP A 98 3.81 10.08 4.28
C TRP A 98 4.70 9.30 3.32
N GLY A 99 5.89 9.84 3.00
CA GLY A 99 6.84 9.12 2.17
C GLY A 99 7.30 7.83 2.81
N LEU A 100 7.68 7.87 4.08
CA LEU A 100 8.09 6.66 4.81
C LEU A 100 6.93 5.68 4.97
N PHE A 101 5.73 6.18 5.23
CA PHE A 101 4.52 5.36 5.36
C PHE A 101 4.25 4.59 4.07
N LEU A 102 4.25 5.27 2.94
CA LEU A 102 3.98 4.65 1.65
C LEU A 102 5.10 3.72 1.21
N LEU A 103 6.34 4.05 1.56
CA LEU A 103 7.47 3.14 1.30
C LEU A 103 7.28 1.82 2.06
N PHE A 104 6.84 1.90 3.31
CA PHE A 104 6.54 0.73 4.11
C PHE A 104 5.39 -0.09 3.49
N VAL A 105 4.34 0.57 3.03
CA VAL A 105 3.21 -0.09 2.36
C VAL A 105 3.68 -0.80 1.08
N MET A 106 4.55 -0.16 0.30
CA MET A 106 5.13 -0.79 -0.88
C MET A 106 5.90 -2.05 -0.50
N GLY A 107 6.73 -1.98 0.53
CA GLY A 107 7.49 -3.14 1.00
C GLY A 107 6.61 -4.28 1.44
N LEU A 108 5.54 -3.98 2.15
CA LEU A 108 4.56 -4.99 2.56
C LEU A 108 3.88 -5.64 1.33
N GLY A 109 3.56 -4.83 0.33
CA GLY A 109 2.96 -5.33 -0.90
C GLY A 109 3.89 -6.29 -1.64
N ILE A 110 5.16 -5.93 -1.76
CA ILE A 110 6.17 -6.78 -2.39
C ILE A 110 6.29 -8.09 -1.62
N ARG A 111 6.38 -8.01 -0.31
CA ARG A 111 6.49 -9.19 0.53
C ARG A 111 5.25 -10.08 0.41
N GLY A 112 4.08 -9.47 0.30
CA GLY A 112 2.85 -10.21 0.07
C GLY A 112 2.89 -11.01 -1.22
N VAL A 113 3.37 -10.40 -2.31
CA VAL A 113 3.51 -11.09 -3.59
C VAL A 113 4.53 -12.23 -3.50
N MET A 114 5.67 -11.97 -2.85
CA MET A 114 6.74 -12.97 -2.73
C MET A 114 6.34 -14.18 -1.90
N THR A 115 5.39 -14.05 -1.00
CA THR A 115 4.96 -15.14 -0.12
C THR A 115 3.69 -15.81 -0.61
N PHE A 116 3.21 -15.48 -1.81
CA PHE A 116 2.03 -16.13 -2.37
C PHE A 116 2.23 -17.64 -2.45
N GLY A 117 1.26 -18.38 -1.94
CA GLY A 117 1.31 -19.84 -1.92
C GLY A 117 2.07 -20.45 -0.75
N GLU A 118 2.75 -19.65 0.05
CA GLU A 118 3.54 -20.14 1.18
C GLU A 118 2.72 -20.13 2.48
N SER A 119 3.01 -21.10 3.33
CA SER A 119 2.39 -21.24 4.65
C SER A 119 3.42 -21.09 5.76
N PHE A 120 2.94 -20.66 6.92
CA PHE A 120 3.79 -20.61 8.11
C PHE A 120 4.14 -22.01 8.61
#